data_6d10f58c839317428a93a2853a037d9f
#
_entry.id   6d10f58c839317428a93a2853a037d9f
#
_cell.length_a   1.000
_cell.length_b   1.000
_cell.length_c   1.000
_cell.angle_alpha   90.00
_cell.angle_beta   90.00
_cell.angle_gamma   90.00
#
_symmetry.space_group_name_H-M   'P 1'
#
loop_
_entity.id
_entity.type
_entity.pdbx_description
1 polymer ?
#
loop_
_entity_poly.entity_id
_entity_poly.type
_entity_poly.pdbx_seq_one_letter_code
_entity_poly.pdbx_strand_id
1 'polypeptide(L)'
;MSLAQRVDSRIRPPFAEMLTSIPIGTLIAAVAASGLFAALQATLGSRGPLGRTNFTGEPIQTAGGLALVCGLLVAGAMDAALRPEIAVLFPFVIGGLLDDLVGTPAHKGFRGHLGALRRGKVTTGLLKIGFGGAGALWAAARLGSPHEIRFWSDTAVVALMANLFNLLDLRPLRALKAYWFAAFLLSPRSVGTLGLLLVGAIPYAGFEARRRVMLGDTGAMLLGAALGVCAIGALPVLGRCLLAALLVVLHVWAERNSISAFIARRPVLRAIDAFGWSQFTDPRSTE
;
A
#
# COMPACT_ATOMS: atom_id res chain seq x y z
N MET A 1 -27.96 25.06 16.37
CA MET A 1 -26.96 23.97 16.54
C MET A 1 -25.61 24.63 16.79
N SER A 2 -25.04 24.54 18.00
CA SER A 2 -23.83 25.24 18.40
C SER A 2 -22.59 24.65 17.70
N LEU A 3 -21.52 25.46 17.56
CA LEU A 3 -20.24 25.00 16.99
C LEU A 3 -19.70 23.73 17.69
N ALA A 4 -19.95 23.58 18.99
CA ALA A 4 -19.60 22.41 19.78
C ALA A 4 -20.31 21.13 19.30
N GLN A 5 -21.59 21.21 18.91
CA GLN A 5 -22.36 20.07 18.38
C GLN A 5 -21.90 19.66 16.97
N ARG A 6 -21.29 20.57 16.19
CA ARG A 6 -20.71 20.23 14.87
C ARG A 6 -19.30 19.59 14.96
N VAL A 7 -18.60 19.79 16.06
CA VAL A 7 -17.28 19.19 16.30
C VAL A 7 -17.45 17.76 16.80
N ASP A 8 -18.47 17.48 17.60
CA ASP A 8 -18.69 16.17 18.23
C ASP A 8 -19.19 15.08 17.24
N SER A 9 -19.87 15.48 16.16
CA SER A 9 -20.34 14.53 15.12
C SER A 9 -19.22 13.98 14.22
N ARG A 10 -17.95 14.32 14.48
CA ARG A 10 -16.77 13.88 13.72
C ARG A 10 -15.82 12.98 14.52
N ILE A 11 -16.15 12.61 15.75
CA ILE A 11 -15.42 11.58 16.49
C ILE A 11 -15.84 10.24 15.90
N ARG A 12 -14.98 9.69 15.05
CA ARG A 12 -15.18 8.36 14.46
C ARG A 12 -14.94 7.29 15.54
N PRO A 13 -15.64 6.16 15.48
CA PRO A 13 -15.57 5.13 16.50
C PRO A 13 -14.16 4.52 16.63
N PRO A 14 -13.79 3.97 17.79
CA PRO A 14 -12.54 3.27 18.01
C PRO A 14 -12.45 1.98 17.16
N PHE A 15 -11.23 1.46 16.97
CA PHE A 15 -10.93 0.32 16.07
C PHE A 15 -11.86 -0.89 16.25
N ALA A 16 -12.21 -1.24 17.50
CA ALA A 16 -13.13 -2.34 17.78
C ALA A 16 -14.54 -2.09 17.19
N GLU A 17 -15.05 -0.87 17.29
CA GLU A 17 -16.34 -0.47 16.71
C GLU A 17 -16.30 -0.43 15.18
N MET A 18 -15.15 -0.14 14.60
CA MET A 18 -14.94 -0.15 13.16
C MET A 18 -15.00 -1.55 12.55
N LEU A 19 -14.37 -2.53 13.20
CA LEU A 19 -14.49 -3.93 12.79
C LEU A 19 -15.91 -4.47 13.00
N THR A 20 -16.60 -4.00 14.04
CA THR A 20 -18.01 -4.37 14.30
C THR A 20 -18.99 -3.68 13.35
N SER A 21 -18.60 -2.59 12.69
CA SER A 21 -19.44 -1.94 11.66
C SER A 21 -19.47 -2.71 10.34
N ILE A 22 -18.47 -3.56 10.08
CA ILE A 22 -18.45 -4.43 8.90
C ILE A 22 -19.18 -5.73 9.27
N PRO A 23 -20.21 -6.15 8.52
CA PRO A 23 -20.86 -7.43 8.74
C PRO A 23 -19.85 -8.58 8.76
N ILE A 24 -19.91 -9.44 9.76
CA ILE A 24 -18.92 -10.53 9.93
C ILE A 24 -18.84 -11.42 8.67
N GLY A 25 -19.97 -11.64 7.99
CA GLY A 25 -20.01 -12.37 6.72
C GLY A 25 -19.19 -11.70 5.62
N THR A 26 -19.26 -10.37 5.51
CA THR A 26 -18.44 -9.56 4.57
C THR A 26 -16.97 -9.73 4.88
N LEU A 27 -16.57 -9.63 6.14
CA LEU A 27 -15.18 -9.79 6.57
C LEU A 27 -14.66 -11.19 6.23
N ILE A 28 -15.41 -12.24 6.59
CA ILE A 28 -15.04 -13.64 6.29
C ILE A 28 -14.89 -13.85 4.78
N ALA A 29 -15.85 -13.39 3.98
CA ALA A 29 -15.83 -13.55 2.54
C ALA A 29 -14.64 -12.81 1.90
N ALA A 30 -14.34 -11.59 2.34
CA ALA A 30 -13.19 -10.83 1.86
C ALA A 30 -11.86 -11.51 2.18
N VAL A 31 -11.70 -12.01 3.41
CA VAL A 31 -10.50 -12.74 3.85
C VAL A 31 -10.34 -14.05 3.07
N ALA A 32 -11.43 -14.81 2.90
CA ALA A 32 -11.42 -16.03 2.11
C ALA A 32 -11.06 -15.77 0.65
N ALA A 33 -11.62 -14.73 0.03
CA ALA A 33 -11.32 -14.34 -1.35
C ALA A 33 -9.84 -13.96 -1.51
N SER A 34 -9.28 -13.17 -0.58
CA SER A 34 -7.86 -12.84 -0.58
C SER A 34 -6.99 -14.08 -0.47
N GLY A 35 -7.30 -14.99 0.45
CA GLY A 35 -6.53 -16.22 0.66
C GLY A 35 -6.60 -17.17 -0.53
N LEU A 36 -7.78 -17.40 -1.10
CA LEU A 36 -7.98 -18.24 -2.29
C LEU A 36 -7.24 -17.69 -3.51
N PHE A 37 -7.31 -16.38 -3.73
CA PHE A 37 -6.62 -15.75 -4.85
C PHE A 37 -5.10 -15.80 -4.67
N ALA A 38 -4.59 -15.59 -3.46
CA ALA A 38 -3.16 -15.75 -3.16
C ALA A 38 -2.70 -17.20 -3.38
N ALA A 39 -3.49 -18.19 -2.98
CA ALA A 39 -3.21 -19.60 -3.24
C ALA A 39 -3.16 -19.89 -4.74
N LEU A 40 -4.12 -19.38 -5.53
CA LEU A 40 -4.12 -19.51 -6.98
C LEU A 40 -2.87 -18.91 -7.60
N GLN A 41 -2.50 -17.69 -7.23
CA GLN A 41 -1.26 -17.05 -7.69
C GLN A 41 -0.02 -17.88 -7.34
N ALA A 42 0.05 -18.41 -6.12
CA ALA A 42 1.16 -19.26 -5.68
C ALA A 42 1.27 -20.57 -6.47
N THR A 43 0.15 -21.13 -6.96
CA THR A 43 0.14 -22.33 -7.82
C THR A 43 0.55 -22.04 -9.26
N LEU A 44 0.24 -20.85 -9.78
CA LEU A 44 0.65 -20.42 -11.12
C LEU A 44 2.18 -20.24 -11.20
N GLY A 45 2.83 -19.97 -10.08
CA GLY A 45 4.27 -19.75 -10.00
C GLY A 45 4.70 -18.55 -10.85
N SER A 46 5.89 -18.62 -11.47
CA SER A 46 6.44 -17.54 -12.32
C SER A 46 5.93 -17.54 -13.76
N ARG A 47 4.89 -18.31 -14.08
CA ARG A 47 4.35 -18.39 -15.43
C ARG A 47 3.55 -17.14 -15.79
N GLY A 48 3.67 -16.70 -17.04
CA GLY A 48 2.92 -15.56 -17.58
C GLY A 48 3.58 -14.18 -17.36
N PRO A 49 2.86 -13.10 -17.69
CA PRO A 49 3.42 -11.74 -17.75
C PRO A 49 3.77 -11.15 -16.37
N LEU A 50 3.27 -11.74 -15.30
CA LEU A 50 3.54 -11.33 -13.91
C LEU A 50 4.73 -12.09 -13.28
N GLY A 51 5.42 -12.95 -14.03
CA GLY A 51 6.64 -13.60 -13.56
C GLY A 51 7.80 -12.62 -13.49
N ARG A 52 8.47 -12.58 -12.36
CA ARG A 52 9.68 -11.76 -12.11
C ARG A 52 10.71 -12.58 -11.33
N THR A 53 11.89 -12.02 -11.16
CA THR A 53 12.95 -12.58 -10.31
C THR A 53 12.95 -11.82 -8.98
N ASN A 54 12.93 -12.56 -7.87
CA ASN A 54 13.03 -11.96 -6.55
C ASN A 54 14.48 -11.53 -6.22
N PHE A 55 14.69 -11.01 -5.02
CA PHE A 55 16.00 -10.53 -4.57
C PHE A 55 17.06 -11.64 -4.39
N THR A 56 16.67 -12.93 -4.39
CA THR A 56 17.56 -14.10 -4.36
C THR A 56 17.80 -14.70 -5.74
N GLY A 57 17.23 -14.11 -6.81
CA GLY A 57 17.32 -14.61 -8.17
C GLY A 57 16.31 -15.70 -8.52
N GLU A 58 15.39 -16.05 -7.61
CA GLU A 58 14.37 -17.05 -7.84
C GLU A 58 13.16 -16.47 -8.59
N PRO A 59 12.56 -17.26 -9.49
CA PRO A 59 11.36 -16.83 -10.21
C PRO A 59 10.16 -16.78 -9.25
N ILE A 60 9.42 -15.67 -9.25
CA ILE A 60 8.28 -15.41 -8.37
C ILE A 60 7.16 -14.70 -9.13
N GLN A 61 5.91 -14.88 -8.70
CA GLN A 61 4.78 -14.07 -9.15
C GLN A 61 4.78 -12.71 -8.46
N THR A 62 4.79 -11.63 -9.25
CA THR A 62 4.49 -10.28 -8.78
C THR A 62 2.98 -9.98 -8.84
N ALA A 63 2.57 -8.75 -8.50
CA ALA A 63 1.17 -8.34 -8.38
C ALA A 63 0.35 -9.23 -7.40
N GLY A 64 1.01 -9.77 -6.37
CA GLY A 64 0.34 -10.50 -5.29
C GLY A 64 -0.73 -9.65 -4.59
N GLY A 65 -0.59 -8.34 -4.65
CA GLY A 65 -1.60 -7.38 -4.20
C GLY A 65 -2.98 -7.54 -4.84
N LEU A 66 -3.11 -8.21 -6.00
CA LEU A 66 -4.41 -8.58 -6.58
C LEU A 66 -5.24 -9.47 -5.64
N ALA A 67 -4.60 -10.25 -4.78
CA ALA A 67 -5.30 -11.01 -3.74
C ALA A 67 -6.06 -10.07 -2.78
N LEU A 68 -5.42 -8.97 -2.36
CA LEU A 68 -6.04 -7.96 -1.50
C LEU A 68 -7.16 -7.20 -2.24
N VAL A 69 -6.94 -6.89 -3.52
CA VAL A 69 -7.96 -6.27 -4.39
C VAL A 69 -9.17 -7.18 -4.52
N CYS A 70 -8.98 -8.49 -4.71
CA CYS A 70 -10.07 -9.47 -4.76
C CYS A 70 -10.91 -9.44 -3.47
N GLY A 71 -10.26 -9.42 -2.31
CA GLY A 71 -10.95 -9.27 -1.02
C GLY A 71 -11.76 -7.98 -0.92
N LEU A 72 -11.20 -6.85 -1.35
CA LEU A 72 -11.92 -5.57 -1.37
C LEU A 72 -13.12 -5.58 -2.32
N LEU A 73 -12.98 -6.17 -3.49
CA LEU A 73 -14.09 -6.27 -4.46
C LEU A 73 -15.24 -7.11 -3.91
N VAL A 74 -14.94 -8.23 -3.27
CA VAL A 74 -15.95 -9.07 -2.60
C VAL A 74 -16.62 -8.28 -1.48
N ALA A 75 -15.84 -7.57 -0.65
CA ALA A 75 -16.41 -6.73 0.42
C ALA A 75 -17.33 -5.64 -0.14
N GLY A 76 -16.91 -4.92 -1.19
CA GLY A 76 -17.73 -3.90 -1.83
C GLY A 76 -18.96 -4.44 -2.57
N ALA A 77 -18.93 -5.69 -3.02
CA ALA A 77 -20.10 -6.37 -3.58
C ALA A 77 -21.14 -6.70 -2.48
N MET A 78 -20.67 -7.10 -1.31
CA MET A 78 -21.53 -7.47 -0.16
C MET A 78 -22.01 -6.25 0.63
N ASP A 79 -21.19 -5.19 0.72
CA ASP A 79 -21.50 -3.97 1.46
C ASP A 79 -21.28 -2.72 0.58
N ALA A 80 -22.39 -2.12 0.16
CA ALA A 80 -22.37 -0.94 -0.69
C ALA A 80 -21.74 0.30 0.00
N ALA A 81 -21.74 0.36 1.32
CA ALA A 81 -21.16 1.47 2.07
C ALA A 81 -19.63 1.56 1.92
N LEU A 82 -18.96 0.44 1.62
CA LEU A 82 -17.52 0.38 1.40
C LEU A 82 -17.09 0.85 0.00
N ARG A 83 -18.00 0.86 -0.97
CA ARG A 83 -17.68 1.16 -2.39
C ARG A 83 -16.99 2.50 -2.62
N PRO A 84 -17.41 3.62 -1.99
CA PRO A 84 -16.77 4.91 -2.21
C PRO A 84 -15.31 4.95 -1.74
N GLU A 85 -14.98 4.25 -0.65
CA GLU A 85 -13.62 4.16 -0.12
C GLU A 85 -12.75 3.24 -1.00
N ILE A 86 -13.30 2.10 -1.39
CA ILE A 86 -12.62 1.17 -2.31
C ILE A 86 -12.35 1.86 -3.64
N ALA A 87 -13.32 2.60 -4.19
CA ALA A 87 -13.19 3.29 -5.47
C ALA A 87 -11.99 4.26 -5.50
N VAL A 88 -11.76 5.01 -4.42
CA VAL A 88 -10.62 5.95 -4.32
C VAL A 88 -9.27 5.26 -4.42
N LEU A 89 -9.19 3.98 -4.08
CA LEU A 89 -7.95 3.19 -4.14
C LEU A 89 -7.64 2.63 -5.55
N PHE A 90 -8.64 2.55 -6.45
CA PHE A 90 -8.47 1.94 -7.76
C PHE A 90 -7.38 2.58 -8.65
N PRO A 91 -7.22 3.92 -8.71
CA PRO A 91 -6.14 4.50 -9.50
C PRO A 91 -4.75 4.00 -9.09
N PHE A 92 -4.53 3.78 -7.79
CA PHE A 92 -3.27 3.24 -7.28
C PHE A 92 -3.07 1.78 -7.68
N VAL A 93 -4.14 0.98 -7.63
CA VAL A 93 -4.15 -0.41 -8.11
C VAL A 93 -3.83 -0.47 -9.60
N ILE A 94 -4.48 0.37 -10.43
CA ILE A 94 -4.25 0.40 -11.87
C ILE A 94 -2.81 0.81 -12.18
N GLY A 95 -2.31 1.89 -11.55
CA GLY A 95 -0.94 2.37 -11.75
C GLY A 95 0.10 1.32 -11.35
N GLY A 96 -0.10 0.64 -10.22
CA GLY A 96 0.78 -0.44 -9.76
C GLY A 96 0.72 -1.67 -10.67
N LEU A 97 -0.48 -2.08 -11.09
CA LEU A 97 -0.67 -3.24 -11.98
C LEU A 97 -0.04 -3.03 -13.36
N LEU A 98 -0.15 -1.82 -13.91
CA LEU A 98 0.52 -1.48 -15.17
C LEU A 98 2.05 -1.61 -15.04
N ASP A 99 2.63 -1.18 -13.92
CA ASP A 99 4.06 -1.32 -13.69
C ASP A 99 4.46 -2.79 -13.46
N ASP A 100 3.66 -3.56 -12.73
CA ASP A 100 3.87 -5.00 -12.55
C ASP A 100 3.81 -5.78 -13.86
N LEU A 101 2.91 -5.42 -14.79
CA LEU A 101 2.73 -6.10 -16.07
C LEU A 101 3.81 -5.75 -17.10
N VAL A 102 4.08 -4.46 -17.27
CA VAL A 102 4.91 -3.95 -18.39
C VAL A 102 6.09 -3.11 -17.96
N GLY A 103 6.31 -2.96 -16.64
CA GLY A 103 7.42 -2.20 -16.08
C GLY A 103 8.77 -2.79 -16.47
N THR A 104 9.69 -1.90 -16.86
CA THR A 104 11.06 -2.29 -17.20
C THR A 104 12.05 -1.62 -16.25
N PRO A 105 13.13 -2.30 -15.86
CA PRO A 105 14.15 -1.72 -14.96
C PRO A 105 15.02 -0.64 -15.61
N ALA A 106 14.76 -0.30 -16.89
CA ALA A 106 15.61 0.61 -17.68
C ALA A 106 15.67 2.05 -17.15
N HIS A 107 14.65 2.49 -16.40
CA HIS A 107 14.59 3.83 -15.81
C HIS A 107 14.28 3.71 -14.32
N LYS A 108 15.23 4.11 -13.45
CA LYS A 108 15.07 4.06 -12.00
C LYS A 108 14.98 5.47 -11.42
N GLY A 109 14.13 5.63 -10.39
CA GLY A 109 13.93 6.87 -9.65
C GLY A 109 13.22 7.97 -10.44
N PHE A 110 12.79 9.01 -9.74
CA PHE A 110 12.05 10.13 -10.34
C PHE A 110 12.83 10.83 -11.46
N ARG A 111 14.15 11.01 -11.27
CA ARG A 111 15.03 11.65 -12.28
C ARG A 111 15.15 10.84 -13.57
N GLY A 112 15.16 9.51 -13.48
CA GLY A 112 15.21 8.62 -14.64
C GLY A 112 13.95 8.74 -15.50
N HIS A 113 12.78 8.77 -14.87
CA HIS A 113 11.50 8.92 -15.55
C HIS A 113 11.31 10.33 -16.16
N LEU A 114 11.71 11.39 -15.44
CA LEU A 114 11.67 12.75 -15.95
C LEU A 114 12.64 12.95 -17.13
N GLY A 115 13.82 12.34 -17.07
CA GLY A 115 14.78 12.33 -18.18
C GLY A 115 14.26 11.59 -19.42
N ALA A 116 13.49 10.51 -19.25
CA ALA A 116 12.82 9.82 -20.33
C ALA A 116 11.72 10.69 -20.97
N LEU A 117 10.91 11.34 -20.13
CA LEU A 117 9.83 12.23 -20.58
C LEU A 117 10.39 13.40 -21.41
N ARG A 118 11.50 14.02 -20.99
CA ARG A 118 12.18 15.07 -21.75
C ARG A 118 12.66 14.60 -23.13
N ARG A 119 12.83 13.30 -23.33
CA ARG A 119 13.17 12.68 -24.61
C ARG A 119 11.93 12.14 -25.35
N GLY A 120 10.71 12.55 -24.96
CA GLY A 120 9.46 12.13 -25.56
C GLY A 120 9.05 10.66 -25.26
N LYS A 121 9.67 10.01 -24.26
CA LYS A 121 9.37 8.60 -23.90
C LYS A 121 8.51 8.57 -22.64
N VAL A 122 7.28 8.06 -22.77
CA VAL A 122 6.40 7.77 -21.63
C VAL A 122 6.80 6.40 -21.07
N THR A 123 7.18 6.37 -19.81
CA THR A 123 7.55 5.14 -19.08
C THR A 123 6.39 4.67 -18.21
N THR A 124 6.35 3.38 -17.84
CA THR A 124 5.36 2.85 -16.90
C THR A 124 5.41 3.54 -15.55
N GLY A 125 6.62 3.91 -15.07
CA GLY A 125 6.79 4.71 -13.85
C GLY A 125 6.12 6.09 -13.94
N LEU A 126 6.10 6.75 -15.11
CA LEU A 126 5.34 8.00 -15.31
C LEU A 126 3.82 7.75 -15.26
N LEU A 127 3.35 6.66 -15.85
CA LEU A 127 1.93 6.28 -15.76
C LEU A 127 1.55 6.00 -14.30
N LYS A 128 2.39 5.28 -13.56
CA LYS A 128 2.20 5.03 -12.13
C LYS A 128 2.11 6.34 -11.32
N ILE A 129 3.01 7.30 -11.57
CA ILE A 129 2.95 8.63 -10.95
C ILE A 129 1.67 9.36 -11.34
N GLY A 130 1.26 9.28 -12.60
CA GLY A 130 0.01 9.89 -13.09
C GLY A 130 -1.24 9.32 -12.42
N PHE A 131 -1.38 8.01 -12.40
CA PHE A 131 -2.50 7.33 -11.73
C PHE A 131 -2.49 7.57 -10.22
N GLY A 132 -1.32 7.45 -9.56
CA GLY A 132 -1.17 7.72 -8.13
C GLY A 132 -1.47 9.18 -7.78
N GLY A 133 -1.01 10.13 -8.59
CA GLY A 133 -1.32 11.56 -8.45
C GLY A 133 -2.81 11.85 -8.62
N ALA A 134 -3.45 11.31 -9.67
CA ALA A 134 -4.88 11.45 -9.91
C ALA A 134 -5.71 10.85 -8.76
N GLY A 135 -5.32 9.66 -8.27
CA GLY A 135 -5.96 9.03 -7.11
C GLY A 135 -5.82 9.86 -5.84
N ALA A 136 -4.65 10.45 -5.60
CA ALA A 136 -4.42 11.31 -4.44
C ALA A 136 -5.22 12.61 -4.51
N LEU A 137 -5.29 13.25 -5.67
CA LEU A 137 -6.13 14.42 -5.90
C LEU A 137 -7.62 14.10 -5.69
N TRP A 138 -8.07 12.95 -6.19
CA TRP A 138 -9.44 12.49 -5.98
C TRP A 138 -9.74 12.22 -4.51
N ALA A 139 -8.83 11.55 -3.78
CA ALA A 139 -8.96 11.32 -2.35
C ALA A 139 -9.07 12.64 -1.56
N ALA A 140 -8.18 13.60 -1.84
CA ALA A 140 -8.18 14.90 -1.21
C ALA A 140 -9.47 15.69 -1.52
N ALA A 141 -9.94 15.68 -2.76
CA ALA A 141 -11.19 16.33 -3.17
C ALA A 141 -12.42 15.75 -2.45
N ARG A 142 -12.44 14.44 -2.19
CA ARG A 142 -13.54 13.78 -1.47
C ARG A 142 -13.57 14.12 0.01
N LEU A 143 -12.43 14.47 0.62
CA LEU A 143 -12.26 14.65 2.07
C LEU A 143 -11.93 16.07 2.49
N GLY A 144 -11.69 16.99 1.55
CA GLY A 144 -11.27 18.37 1.84
C GLY A 144 -11.83 19.43 0.90
N SER A 145 -11.43 20.68 1.14
CA SER A 145 -11.68 21.81 0.24
C SER A 145 -10.53 21.93 -0.78
N PRO A 146 -10.80 22.06 -2.09
CA PRO A 146 -9.77 22.15 -3.11
C PRO A 146 -8.92 23.42 -3.07
N HIS A 147 -9.35 24.46 -2.34
CA HIS A 147 -8.69 25.78 -2.30
C HIS A 147 -7.87 26.02 -1.02
N GLU A 148 -7.71 25.04 -0.14
CA GLU A 148 -7.02 25.18 1.14
C GLU A 148 -5.70 24.40 1.15
N ILE A 149 -4.76 24.82 2.00
CA ILE A 149 -3.49 24.10 2.28
C ILE A 149 -3.75 22.63 2.66
N ARG A 150 -4.92 22.35 3.25
CA ARG A 150 -5.41 21.02 3.55
C ARG A 150 -5.48 20.13 2.31
N PHE A 151 -6.02 20.62 1.19
CA PHE A 151 -6.12 19.84 -0.05
C PHE A 151 -4.76 19.38 -0.56
N TRP A 152 -3.79 20.29 -0.57
CA TRP A 152 -2.45 19.96 -1.06
C TRP A 152 -1.66 19.09 -0.10
N SER A 153 -1.81 19.29 1.22
CA SER A 153 -1.20 18.38 2.21
C SER A 153 -1.81 16.98 2.14
N ASP A 154 -3.12 16.86 1.96
CA ASP A 154 -3.84 15.59 1.83
C ASP A 154 -3.38 14.86 0.55
N THR A 155 -3.33 15.56 -0.58
CA THR A 155 -2.79 15.01 -1.83
C THR A 155 -1.37 14.50 -1.66
N ALA A 156 -0.50 15.29 -1.05
CA ALA A 156 0.90 14.91 -0.82
C ALA A 156 1.01 13.68 0.11
N VAL A 157 0.25 13.64 1.20
CA VAL A 157 0.25 12.49 2.13
C VAL A 157 -0.15 11.22 1.41
N VAL A 158 -1.26 11.23 0.67
CA VAL A 158 -1.76 10.00 0.00
C VAL A 158 -0.79 9.54 -1.09
N ALA A 159 -0.32 10.45 -1.95
CA ALA A 159 0.60 10.10 -3.04
C ALA A 159 1.95 9.59 -2.52
N LEU A 160 2.53 10.29 -1.55
CA LEU A 160 3.84 9.91 -1.00
C LEU A 160 3.76 8.66 -0.13
N MET A 161 2.64 8.44 0.59
CA MET A 161 2.45 7.21 1.34
C MET A 161 2.36 5.99 0.40
N ALA A 162 1.60 6.10 -0.70
CA ALA A 162 1.54 5.05 -1.72
C ALA A 162 2.94 4.72 -2.28
N ASN A 163 3.72 5.75 -2.61
CA ASN A 163 5.08 5.54 -3.13
C ASN A 163 6.06 5.04 -2.05
N LEU A 164 5.94 5.46 -0.78
CA LEU A 164 6.76 4.93 0.31
C LEU A 164 6.60 3.42 0.45
N PHE A 165 5.37 2.92 0.40
CA PHE A 165 5.12 1.48 0.48
C PHE A 165 5.73 0.73 -0.69
N ASN A 166 5.71 1.32 -1.89
CA ASN A 166 6.42 0.78 -3.05
C ASN A 166 7.95 0.72 -2.83
N LEU A 167 8.53 1.71 -2.18
CA LEU A 167 9.95 1.69 -1.80
C LEU A 167 10.27 0.65 -0.71
N LEU A 168 9.30 0.27 0.12
CA LEU A 168 9.45 -0.75 1.16
C LEU A 168 9.32 -2.16 0.61
N ASP A 169 8.59 -2.38 -0.49
CA ASP A 169 8.31 -3.71 -1.06
C ASP A 169 9.51 -4.31 -1.82
N LEU A 170 10.64 -4.43 -1.13
CA LEU A 170 11.88 -5.01 -1.65
C LEU A 170 12.28 -6.31 -0.95
N ARG A 171 11.58 -6.70 0.10
CA ARG A 171 11.81 -7.91 0.89
C ARG A 171 10.48 -8.47 1.37
N PRO A 172 10.37 -9.80 1.54
CA PRO A 172 9.14 -10.43 1.96
C PRO A 172 8.62 -9.84 3.28
N LEU A 173 7.33 -9.61 3.37
CA LEU A 173 6.60 -9.08 4.51
C LEU A 173 7.00 -7.66 4.97
N ARG A 174 8.00 -7.01 4.37
CA ARG A 174 8.45 -5.68 4.84
C ARG A 174 7.34 -4.64 4.73
N ALA A 175 6.73 -4.52 3.56
CA ALA A 175 5.62 -3.60 3.34
C ALA A 175 4.41 -3.98 4.22
N LEU A 176 4.07 -5.26 4.35
CA LEU A 176 2.98 -5.72 5.22
C LEU A 176 3.22 -5.41 6.70
N LYS A 177 4.43 -5.65 7.22
CA LYS A 177 4.78 -5.31 8.62
C LYS A 177 4.67 -3.81 8.88
N ALA A 178 5.18 -2.99 7.94
CA ALA A 178 5.03 -1.54 8.02
C ALA A 178 3.55 -1.13 7.97
N TYR A 179 2.75 -1.79 7.13
CA TYR A 179 1.32 -1.56 7.04
C TYR A 179 0.61 -1.88 8.36
N TRP A 180 0.80 -3.08 8.91
CA TRP A 180 0.17 -3.48 10.18
C TRP A 180 0.56 -2.55 11.33
N PHE A 181 1.84 -2.17 11.41
CA PHE A 181 2.31 -1.24 12.44
C PHE A 181 1.67 0.15 12.31
N ALA A 182 1.70 0.73 11.11
CA ALA A 182 1.12 2.05 10.85
C ALA A 182 -0.42 2.05 11.01
N ALA A 183 -1.08 1.00 10.53
CA ALA A 183 -2.51 0.84 10.69
C ALA A 183 -2.93 0.69 12.16
N PHE A 184 -2.15 -0.02 12.97
CA PHE A 184 -2.37 -0.10 14.42
C PHE A 184 -2.29 1.29 15.07
N LEU A 185 -1.31 2.13 14.70
CA LEU A 185 -1.19 3.50 15.22
C LEU A 185 -2.34 4.41 14.80
N LEU A 186 -2.90 4.19 13.60
CA LEU A 186 -4.02 4.96 13.07
C LEU A 186 -5.39 4.38 13.47
N SER A 187 -5.42 3.14 13.99
CA SER A 187 -6.63 2.34 14.22
C SER A 187 -7.74 3.04 15.03
N PRO A 188 -7.46 3.87 16.04
CA PRO A 188 -8.52 4.52 16.81
C PRO A 188 -9.38 5.49 15.99
N ARG A 189 -9.00 5.80 14.75
CA ARG A 189 -9.61 6.85 13.94
C ARG A 189 -9.91 6.43 12.51
N SER A 190 -9.73 5.17 12.16
CA SER A 190 -9.71 4.74 10.77
C SER A 190 -10.92 3.90 10.33
N VAL A 191 -11.07 3.71 9.06
CA VAL A 191 -12.25 3.37 8.28
C VAL A 191 -12.28 1.88 7.93
N GLY A 192 -13.44 1.36 7.53
CA GLY A 192 -13.71 -0.03 7.23
C GLY A 192 -12.74 -0.68 6.25
N THR A 193 -12.33 0.02 5.19
CA THR A 193 -11.38 -0.49 4.19
C THR A 193 -10.00 -0.79 4.77
N LEU A 194 -9.52 0.02 5.74
CA LEU A 194 -8.25 -0.27 6.43
C LEU A 194 -8.32 -1.59 7.21
N GLY A 195 -9.44 -1.82 7.93
CA GLY A 195 -9.67 -3.06 8.67
C GLY A 195 -9.73 -4.29 7.76
N LEU A 196 -10.41 -4.17 6.61
CA LEU A 196 -10.47 -5.23 5.61
C LEU A 196 -9.08 -5.60 5.08
N LEU A 197 -8.24 -4.62 4.76
CA LEU A 197 -6.88 -4.85 4.30
C LEU A 197 -5.98 -5.42 5.42
N LEU A 198 -6.16 -4.98 6.68
CA LEU A 198 -5.43 -5.54 7.84
C LEU A 198 -5.65 -7.05 7.95
N VAL A 199 -6.91 -7.48 7.91
CA VAL A 199 -7.27 -8.88 8.11
C VAL A 199 -7.10 -9.69 6.82
N GLY A 200 -7.44 -9.10 5.66
CA GLY A 200 -7.27 -9.72 4.34
C GLY A 200 -5.80 -9.99 3.98
N ALA A 201 -4.87 -9.23 4.52
CA ALA A 201 -3.44 -9.45 4.34
C ALA A 201 -2.89 -10.66 5.13
N ILE A 202 -3.60 -11.15 6.15
CA ILE A 202 -3.13 -12.27 6.99
C ILE A 202 -2.95 -13.56 6.17
N PRO A 203 -3.96 -14.08 5.45
CA PRO A 203 -3.76 -15.29 4.64
C PRO A 203 -2.75 -15.08 3.52
N TYR A 204 -2.71 -13.89 2.89
CA TYR A 204 -1.74 -13.54 1.87
C TYR A 204 -0.31 -13.60 2.41
N ALA A 205 -0.05 -13.08 3.61
CA ALA A 205 1.28 -13.02 4.22
C ALA A 205 1.96 -14.39 4.32
N GLY A 206 1.20 -15.47 4.52
CA GLY A 206 1.72 -16.84 4.57
C GLY A 206 2.36 -17.30 3.24
N PHE A 207 1.85 -16.84 2.10
CA PHE A 207 2.40 -17.11 0.79
C PHE A 207 3.61 -16.26 0.48
N GLU A 208 3.58 -14.98 0.86
CA GLU A 208 4.70 -14.06 0.69
C GLU A 208 5.89 -14.45 1.58
N ALA A 209 5.64 -14.85 2.83
CA ALA A 209 6.66 -15.37 3.74
C ALA A 209 7.45 -16.54 3.15
N ARG A 210 6.76 -17.41 2.42
CA ARG A 210 7.35 -18.57 1.71
C ARG A 210 7.90 -18.21 0.33
N ARG A 211 7.96 -16.94 -0.01
CA ARG A 211 8.43 -16.42 -1.31
C ARG A 211 7.71 -17.05 -2.52
N ARG A 212 6.42 -17.42 -2.34
CA ARG A 212 5.58 -17.97 -3.41
C ARG A 212 4.98 -16.87 -4.29
N VAL A 213 4.71 -15.70 -3.70
CA VAL A 213 4.20 -14.49 -4.34
C VAL A 213 4.94 -13.29 -3.78
N MET A 214 4.91 -12.18 -4.51
CA MET A 214 5.44 -10.88 -4.08
C MET A 214 4.31 -9.87 -4.20
N LEU A 215 4.19 -8.96 -3.23
CA LEU A 215 3.11 -7.96 -3.16
C LEU A 215 3.03 -7.14 -4.45
N GLY A 216 4.18 -6.73 -4.97
CA GLY A 216 4.32 -5.96 -6.18
C GLY A 216 3.82 -4.52 -6.03
N ASP A 217 4.01 -3.74 -7.08
CA ASP A 217 3.59 -2.35 -7.11
C ASP A 217 2.07 -2.20 -6.92
N THR A 218 1.28 -3.17 -7.42
CA THR A 218 -0.17 -3.24 -7.24
C THR A 218 -0.57 -3.21 -5.76
N GLY A 219 0.01 -4.09 -4.97
CA GLY A 219 -0.34 -4.21 -3.55
C GLY A 219 0.33 -3.16 -2.69
N ALA A 220 1.57 -2.82 -2.96
CA ALA A 220 2.30 -1.81 -2.21
C ALA A 220 1.62 -0.43 -2.31
N MET A 221 1.27 0.00 -3.52
CA MET A 221 0.55 1.26 -3.73
C MET A 221 -0.85 1.24 -3.10
N LEU A 222 -1.56 0.11 -3.17
CA LEU A 222 -2.86 -0.06 -2.52
C LEU A 222 -2.76 0.15 -1.01
N LEU A 223 -1.83 -0.54 -0.35
CA LEU A 223 -1.64 -0.46 1.10
C LEU A 223 -1.22 0.94 1.54
N GLY A 224 -0.27 1.55 0.83
CA GLY A 224 0.19 2.91 1.11
C GLY A 224 -0.91 3.94 0.91
N ALA A 225 -1.69 3.85 -0.17
CA ALA A 225 -2.82 4.75 -0.43
C ALA A 225 -3.91 4.62 0.65
N ALA A 226 -4.25 3.40 1.06
CA ALA A 226 -5.23 3.17 2.12
C ALA A 226 -4.79 3.80 3.45
N LEU A 227 -3.52 3.65 3.82
CA LEU A 227 -2.96 4.33 5.00
C LEU A 227 -2.96 5.85 4.85
N GLY A 228 -2.61 6.37 3.67
CA GLY A 228 -2.66 7.80 3.38
C GLY A 228 -4.05 8.38 3.56
N VAL A 229 -5.06 7.71 2.98
CA VAL A 229 -6.48 8.08 3.13
C VAL A 229 -6.91 8.06 4.59
N CYS A 230 -6.51 7.04 5.35
CA CYS A 230 -6.79 6.98 6.78
C CYS A 230 -6.09 8.08 7.57
N ALA A 231 -4.82 8.36 7.26
CA ALA A 231 -4.05 9.40 7.94
C ALA A 231 -4.67 10.79 7.75
N ILE A 232 -5.11 11.14 6.54
CA ILE A 232 -5.78 12.42 6.30
C ILE A 232 -7.18 12.49 6.96
N GLY A 233 -7.85 11.36 7.17
CA GLY A 233 -9.08 11.29 7.95
C GLY A 233 -8.86 11.42 9.47
N ALA A 234 -7.72 10.94 9.96
CA ALA A 234 -7.40 10.83 11.38
C ALA A 234 -6.68 12.06 11.95
N LEU A 235 -5.79 12.68 11.17
CA LEU A 235 -4.89 13.73 11.64
C LEU A 235 -5.48 15.14 11.46
N PRO A 236 -5.21 16.08 12.39
CA PRO A 236 -5.48 17.49 12.18
C PRO A 236 -4.59 18.05 11.07
N VAL A 237 -4.94 19.22 10.51
CA VAL A 237 -4.22 19.84 9.37
C VAL A 237 -2.72 19.96 9.63
N LEU A 238 -2.30 20.42 10.81
CA LEU A 238 -0.90 20.50 11.18
C LEU A 238 -0.22 19.11 11.12
N GLY A 239 -0.87 18.07 11.65
CA GLY A 239 -0.35 16.70 11.60
C GLY A 239 -0.17 16.18 10.17
N ARG A 240 -1.09 16.54 9.25
CA ARG A 240 -0.99 16.20 7.81
C ARG A 240 0.18 16.93 7.15
N CYS A 241 0.35 18.22 7.43
CA CYS A 241 1.48 19.01 6.92
C CYS A 241 2.82 18.44 7.41
N LEU A 242 2.93 18.10 8.70
CA LEU A 242 4.13 17.49 9.28
C LEU A 242 4.40 16.11 8.68
N LEU A 243 3.36 15.29 8.50
CA LEU A 243 3.50 13.99 7.85
C LEU A 243 3.92 14.14 6.39
N ALA A 244 3.32 15.06 5.63
CA ALA A 244 3.73 15.35 4.26
C ALA A 244 5.20 15.78 4.19
N ALA A 245 5.64 16.69 5.05
CA ALA A 245 7.03 17.13 5.13
C ALA A 245 7.98 15.96 5.46
N LEU A 246 7.63 15.12 6.43
CA LEU A 246 8.40 13.93 6.76
C LEU A 246 8.51 12.98 5.57
N LEU A 247 7.40 12.73 4.88
CA LEU A 247 7.38 11.86 3.69
C LEU A 247 8.26 12.43 2.57
N VAL A 248 8.23 13.74 2.32
CA VAL A 248 9.13 14.41 1.35
C VAL A 248 10.58 14.17 1.75
N VAL A 249 10.95 14.41 3.01
CA VAL A 249 12.33 14.20 3.49
C VAL A 249 12.75 12.74 3.30
N LEU A 250 11.89 11.78 3.64
CA LEU A 250 12.17 10.35 3.44
C LEU A 250 12.40 10.00 1.96
N HIS A 251 11.60 10.57 1.04
CA HIS A 251 11.77 10.33 -0.39
C HIS A 251 13.06 10.93 -0.93
N VAL A 252 13.37 12.18 -0.57
CA VAL A 252 14.63 12.84 -0.95
C VAL A 252 15.83 12.06 -0.41
N TRP A 253 15.74 11.55 0.79
CA TRP A 253 16.78 10.70 1.38
C TRP A 253 16.89 9.36 0.63
N ALA A 254 15.77 8.70 0.31
CA ALA A 254 15.73 7.41 -0.39
C ALA A 254 16.24 7.49 -1.85
N GLU A 255 16.14 8.65 -2.52
CA GLU A 255 16.74 8.87 -3.84
C GLU A 255 18.28 8.78 -3.82
N ARG A 256 18.90 9.02 -2.67
CA ARG A 256 20.36 9.02 -2.48
C ARG A 256 20.88 7.82 -1.70
N ASN A 257 20.00 7.14 -0.97
CA ASN A 257 20.36 6.09 -0.03
C ASN A 257 19.48 4.85 -0.23
N SER A 258 20.06 3.68 -0.03
CA SER A 258 19.30 2.44 -0.06
C SER A 258 18.63 2.17 1.29
N ILE A 259 17.29 2.11 1.29
CA ILE A 259 16.50 1.71 2.48
C ILE A 259 16.93 0.33 2.97
N SER A 260 17.13 -0.63 2.05
CA SER A 260 17.56 -1.98 2.42
C SER A 260 18.95 -1.99 3.07
N ALA A 261 19.91 -1.22 2.57
CA ALA A 261 21.23 -1.09 3.18
C ALA A 261 21.16 -0.40 4.55
N PHE A 262 20.29 0.58 4.70
CA PHE A 262 20.04 1.25 5.98
C PHE A 262 19.51 0.28 7.04
N ILE A 263 18.51 -0.54 6.68
CA ILE A 263 17.92 -1.57 7.56
C ILE A 263 18.97 -2.62 7.93
N ALA A 264 19.73 -3.13 6.95
CA ALA A 264 20.73 -4.19 7.16
C ALA A 264 21.83 -3.79 8.14
N ARG A 265 22.20 -2.50 8.19
CA ARG A 265 23.25 -1.98 9.10
C ARG A 265 22.79 -1.85 10.56
N ARG A 266 21.49 -1.98 10.88
CA ARG A 266 20.93 -1.79 12.21
C ARG A 266 20.38 -3.10 12.76
N PRO A 267 20.96 -3.67 13.84
CA PRO A 267 20.59 -5.00 14.31
C PRO A 267 19.09 -5.18 14.58
N VAL A 268 18.46 -4.21 15.24
CA VAL A 268 17.02 -4.26 15.57
C VAL A 268 16.18 -4.25 14.29
N LEU A 269 16.45 -3.31 13.37
CA LEU A 269 15.70 -3.21 12.12
C LEU A 269 15.89 -4.45 11.24
N ARG A 270 17.11 -4.97 11.19
CA ARG A 270 17.42 -6.22 10.48
C ARG A 270 16.67 -7.41 11.07
N ALA A 271 16.58 -7.53 12.40
CA ALA A 271 15.84 -8.60 13.05
C ALA A 271 14.33 -8.50 12.75
N ILE A 272 13.77 -7.30 12.82
CA ILE A 272 12.35 -7.05 12.44
C ILE A 272 12.13 -7.37 10.96
N ASP A 273 13.04 -6.97 10.08
CA ASP A 273 12.94 -7.22 8.64
C ASP A 273 12.97 -8.71 8.32
N ALA A 274 13.87 -9.46 8.94
CA ALA A 274 14.01 -10.91 8.76
C ALA A 274 12.90 -11.73 9.40
N PHE A 275 12.22 -11.20 10.42
CA PHE A 275 11.19 -11.94 11.14
C PHE A 275 10.06 -12.41 10.22
N GLY A 276 9.63 -13.66 10.40
CA GLY A 276 8.47 -14.24 9.71
C GLY A 276 8.75 -14.85 8.34
N TRP A 277 9.91 -14.58 7.71
CA TRP A 277 10.25 -15.16 6.40
C TRP A 277 11.63 -15.84 6.35
N SER A 278 12.57 -15.44 7.20
CA SER A 278 13.95 -15.99 7.18
C SER A 278 14.02 -17.48 7.45
N GLN A 279 13.06 -18.01 8.23
CA GLN A 279 12.98 -19.45 8.50
C GLN A 279 12.64 -20.31 7.27
N PHE A 280 12.17 -19.69 6.20
CA PHE A 280 11.87 -20.35 4.92
C PHE A 280 13.02 -20.23 3.90
N THR A 281 14.13 -19.61 4.27
CA THR A 281 15.33 -19.59 3.43
C THR A 281 16.06 -20.91 3.57
N ASP A 282 16.51 -21.53 2.45
CA ASP A 282 17.38 -22.69 2.50
C ASP A 282 18.70 -22.27 3.18
N PRO A 283 19.13 -22.98 4.26
CA PRO A 283 20.41 -22.70 4.91
C PRO A 283 21.62 -22.72 3.96
N ARG A 284 21.49 -23.42 2.83
CA ARG A 284 22.54 -23.53 1.79
C ARG A 284 22.63 -22.33 0.84
N SER A 285 21.70 -21.39 0.90
CA SER A 285 21.71 -20.20 0.04
C SER A 285 22.50 -19.01 0.62
N THR A 286 23.23 -19.21 1.71
CA THR A 286 24.02 -18.18 2.42
C THR A 286 25.54 -18.40 2.34
N GLU A 287 26.01 -19.39 1.55
CA GLU A 287 27.42 -19.60 1.24
C GLU A 287 27.85 -18.91 -0.06
#